data_b4e69a599fbf93866070d313001ee31d
#
_entry.id   b4e69a599fbf93866070d313001ee31d
#
_cell.length_a   1.000
_cell.length_b   1.000
_cell.length_c   1.000
_cell.angle_alpha   90.00
_cell.angle_beta   90.00
_cell.angle_gamma   90.00
#
_symmetry.space_group_name_H-M   'P 1'
#
loop_
_entity.id
_entity.type
_entity.pdbx_description
1 polymer ?
#
loop_
_entity_poly.entity_id
_entity_poly.type
_entity_poly.pdbx_seq_one_letter_code
_entity_poly.pdbx_strand_id
1 'polypeptide(L)'
;MSGGIKSEGVNMVSEQYDVPDGIYSESLDNRLEVLRDYVRENPKEFNNGFVNLHIHTNESFSVFTSPTEAVFHAYQQDVKYFGINDHYTIAGHPEFRAACDIAGLRACFSMEAISMDRDAAGQNFRYNDPDNPGRIYIVGKGVTSSLNMGSTGWRNLSSILKNVRRRNKKIAKKLREYASSRGVNVDYSFDDALALTPRGITTERHVVQAFCMKIQSMGKTLEKQRELFYKITDVEFTEEKLKDVGALLDTVRALLTKAGKPCYVEEDPGSFTTIENLVGIYRELGAIPTYPMVGFPITEAESDLEELVKSVKSKGMYAFDMIERIDENRAKEIIDVAKDCGFPVFIGTEHNTKKMIPLVGKIGKNRVFLDYFIKSAHMVLGHQLLTELCNFGYIDEKGRPRIQDLREGFELFAHAGAMELDKEKIEELKSKTLTERKKFFGI
;
A
#
# COMPACT_ATOMS: atom_id res chain seq x y z
N MET A 1 31.31 -24.42 -29.66
CA MET A 1 31.26 -22.97 -29.73
C MET A 1 30.05 -22.55 -28.96
N SER A 2 30.27 -22.21 -27.70
CA SER A 2 29.24 -21.82 -26.71
C SER A 2 29.20 -20.30 -26.65
N GLY A 3 28.16 -19.71 -27.23
CA GLY A 3 27.89 -18.27 -27.13
C GLY A 3 27.11 -17.99 -25.87
N GLY A 4 27.77 -17.48 -24.81
CA GLY A 4 27.13 -16.99 -23.64
C GLY A 4 26.42 -15.66 -23.90
N ILE A 5 25.14 -15.63 -23.64
CA ILE A 5 24.35 -14.38 -23.62
C ILE A 5 24.73 -13.63 -22.33
N LYS A 6 25.47 -12.54 -22.48
CA LYS A 6 25.70 -11.57 -21.39
C LYS A 6 24.39 -10.85 -21.14
N SER A 7 23.83 -11.03 -19.94
CA SER A 7 22.79 -10.16 -19.42
C SER A 7 23.41 -8.79 -19.17
N GLU A 8 23.12 -7.82 -20.02
CA GLU A 8 23.38 -6.42 -19.74
C GLU A 8 22.49 -6.00 -18.55
N GLY A 9 23.12 -5.88 -17.40
CA GLY A 9 22.52 -5.25 -16.24
C GLY A 9 22.23 -3.79 -16.57
N VAL A 10 20.96 -3.45 -16.69
CA VAL A 10 20.52 -2.05 -16.73
C VAL A 10 20.88 -1.43 -15.39
N ASN A 11 21.98 -0.69 -15.34
CA ASN A 11 22.27 0.26 -14.29
C ASN A 11 21.19 1.35 -14.35
N MET A 12 20.09 1.18 -13.62
CA MET A 12 19.19 2.27 -13.36
C MET A 12 19.87 3.16 -12.32
N VAL A 13 20.54 4.20 -12.81
CA VAL A 13 20.93 5.36 -12.02
C VAL A 13 19.64 5.90 -11.40
N SER A 14 19.51 5.80 -10.08
CA SER A 14 18.51 6.57 -9.35
C SER A 14 18.86 8.05 -9.61
N GLU A 15 18.08 8.75 -10.41
CA GLU A 15 18.09 10.20 -10.38
C GLU A 15 17.79 10.60 -8.94
N GLN A 16 18.80 11.04 -8.24
CA GLN A 16 18.71 11.49 -6.87
C GLN A 16 18.10 12.90 -6.96
N TYR A 17 16.78 12.96 -6.80
CA TYR A 17 16.09 14.24 -6.74
C TYR A 17 16.58 15.00 -5.51
N ASP A 18 16.90 16.28 -5.71
CA ASP A 18 17.27 17.18 -4.62
C ASP A 18 16.02 17.50 -3.79
N VAL A 19 15.89 16.85 -2.64
CA VAL A 19 14.75 17.00 -1.74
C VAL A 19 15.08 18.11 -0.74
N PRO A 20 14.29 19.18 -0.66
CA PRO A 20 14.52 20.24 0.33
C PRO A 20 14.46 19.69 1.77
N ASP A 21 15.43 20.06 2.60
CA ASP A 21 15.55 19.57 3.99
C ASP A 21 14.26 19.70 4.80
N GLY A 22 13.48 20.76 4.58
CA GLY A 22 12.23 20.99 5.27
C GLY A 22 11.12 19.98 4.98
N ILE A 23 11.22 19.18 3.91
CA ILE A 23 10.31 18.05 3.63
C ILE A 23 10.44 16.96 4.70
N TYR A 24 11.60 16.84 5.34
CA TYR A 24 11.86 15.89 6.43
C TYR A 24 11.54 16.45 7.83
N SER A 25 11.00 17.67 7.93
CA SER A 25 10.63 18.27 9.21
C SER A 25 9.62 17.43 9.97
N GLU A 26 9.72 17.40 11.30
CA GLU A 26 8.69 16.79 12.17
C GLU A 26 7.39 17.59 12.16
N SER A 27 7.44 18.90 11.91
CA SER A 27 6.27 19.77 11.80
C SER A 27 5.55 19.59 10.48
N LEU A 28 4.26 19.21 10.56
CA LEU A 28 3.38 19.11 9.39
C LEU A 28 3.28 20.45 8.63
N ASP A 29 3.10 21.55 9.37
CA ASP A 29 2.95 22.87 8.75
C ASP A 29 4.20 23.25 7.95
N ASN A 30 5.38 22.99 8.52
CA ASN A 30 6.64 23.25 7.83
C ASN A 30 6.81 22.39 6.57
N ARG A 31 6.48 21.09 6.62
CA ARG A 31 6.52 20.24 5.43
C ARG A 31 5.60 20.73 4.31
N LEU A 32 4.38 21.12 4.67
CA LEU A 32 3.40 21.65 3.71
C LEU A 32 3.80 23.01 3.15
N GLU A 33 4.44 23.88 3.94
CA GLU A 33 4.96 25.15 3.50
C GLU A 33 6.09 24.97 2.49
N VAL A 34 7.06 24.13 2.80
CA VAL A 34 8.18 23.81 1.90
C VAL A 34 7.68 23.19 0.59
N LEU A 35 6.70 22.28 0.65
CA LEU A 35 6.08 21.72 -0.56
C LEU A 35 5.42 22.82 -1.40
N ARG A 36 4.69 23.76 -0.77
CA ARG A 36 4.00 24.87 -1.44
C ARG A 36 5.01 25.79 -2.14
N ASP A 37 6.09 26.12 -1.46
CA ASP A 37 7.15 26.98 -2.01
C ASP A 37 7.82 26.28 -3.20
N TYR A 38 8.13 24.99 -3.06
CA TYR A 38 8.72 24.21 -4.16
C TYR A 38 7.81 24.16 -5.40
N VAL A 39 6.52 23.88 -5.22
CA VAL A 39 5.54 23.83 -6.32
C VAL A 39 5.39 25.19 -6.99
N ARG A 40 5.38 26.27 -6.21
CA ARG A 40 5.30 27.66 -6.74
C ARG A 40 6.54 28.03 -7.57
N GLU A 41 7.72 27.58 -7.14
CA GLU A 41 9.00 27.86 -7.83
C GLU A 41 9.23 26.94 -9.04
N ASN A 42 8.61 25.78 -9.05
CA ASN A 42 8.73 24.76 -10.10
C ASN A 42 7.35 24.37 -10.67
N PRO A 43 6.59 25.32 -11.24
CA PRO A 43 5.27 25.02 -11.78
C PRO A 43 5.36 24.08 -12.97
N LYS A 44 4.45 23.10 -13.05
CA LYS A 44 4.39 22.19 -14.18
C LYS A 44 2.97 21.72 -14.48
N GLU A 45 2.79 21.24 -15.70
CA GLU A 45 1.61 20.51 -16.14
C GLU A 45 1.89 18.99 -16.13
N PHE A 46 0.88 18.19 -15.77
CA PHE A 46 0.97 16.73 -15.76
C PHE A 46 0.63 16.18 -17.16
N ASN A 47 1.59 16.27 -18.10
CA ASN A 47 1.34 15.94 -19.50
C ASN A 47 1.13 14.46 -19.78
N ASN A 48 1.70 13.57 -18.95
CA ASN A 48 1.57 12.12 -19.12
C ASN A 48 0.36 11.54 -18.38
N GLY A 49 -0.13 12.22 -17.34
CA GLY A 49 -1.23 11.73 -16.52
C GLY A 49 -0.90 10.39 -15.84
N PHE A 50 0.35 10.19 -15.41
CA PHE A 50 0.75 8.93 -14.79
C PHE A 50 -0.04 8.61 -13.53
N VAL A 51 -0.22 7.32 -13.31
CA VAL A 51 -1.04 6.75 -12.24
C VAL A 51 -0.18 5.93 -11.30
N ASN A 52 -0.30 6.18 -9.99
CA ASN A 52 0.16 5.28 -8.94
C ASN A 52 -0.82 5.36 -7.77
N LEU A 53 -1.70 4.39 -7.63
CA LEU A 53 -2.76 4.37 -6.61
C LEU A 53 -2.45 3.45 -5.44
N HIS A 54 -1.18 2.99 -5.30
CA HIS A 54 -0.79 2.11 -4.22
C HIS A 54 0.64 2.40 -3.76
N ILE A 55 0.76 3.29 -2.76
CA ILE A 55 2.01 3.45 -2.00
C ILE A 55 1.73 3.38 -0.49
N HIS A 56 2.71 2.90 0.26
CA HIS A 56 2.73 3.00 1.70
C HIS A 56 3.50 4.24 2.16
N THR A 57 3.23 4.67 3.39
CA THR A 57 3.95 5.76 4.05
C THR A 57 4.52 5.31 5.40
N ASN A 58 5.15 6.22 6.12
CA ASN A 58 5.62 5.98 7.49
C ASN A 58 4.49 5.60 8.47
N GLU A 59 3.22 5.79 8.10
CA GLU A 59 2.09 5.39 8.93
C GLU A 59 1.96 3.87 9.06
N SER A 60 2.48 3.11 8.09
CA SER A 60 2.61 1.66 8.19
C SER A 60 4.07 1.19 8.08
N PHE A 61 4.71 1.26 6.95
CA PHE A 61 6.16 1.07 6.75
C PHE A 61 6.53 1.44 5.33
N SER A 62 7.48 2.36 5.15
CA SER A 62 7.88 2.80 3.82
C SER A 62 9.32 3.35 3.82
N VAL A 63 9.84 3.64 2.62
CA VAL A 63 10.99 4.51 2.42
C VAL A 63 10.64 5.96 2.76
N PHE A 64 9.41 6.39 2.50
CA PHE A 64 8.94 7.74 2.79
C PHE A 64 8.83 7.97 4.30
N THR A 65 9.31 9.12 4.76
CA THR A 65 9.25 9.54 6.17
C THR A 65 7.94 10.27 6.51
N SER A 66 7.19 10.68 5.48
CA SER A 66 5.89 11.31 5.63
C SER A 66 5.04 11.19 4.36
N PRO A 67 3.70 11.31 4.46
CA PRO A 67 2.84 11.47 3.29
C PRO A 67 3.23 12.65 2.39
N THR A 68 3.70 13.76 2.97
CA THR A 68 4.15 14.95 2.23
C THR A 68 5.38 14.65 1.37
N GLU A 69 6.36 13.89 1.88
CA GLU A 69 7.52 13.46 1.10
C GLU A 69 7.11 12.58 -0.09
N ALA A 70 6.18 11.64 0.11
CA ALA A 70 5.68 10.82 -0.98
C ALA A 70 5.03 11.67 -2.09
N VAL A 71 4.25 12.68 -1.73
CA VAL A 71 3.62 13.62 -2.67
C VAL A 71 4.67 14.47 -3.38
N PHE A 72 5.70 14.93 -2.69
CA PHE A 72 6.82 15.65 -3.30
C PHE A 72 7.47 14.83 -4.43
N HIS A 73 7.78 13.57 -4.17
CA HIS A 73 8.34 12.67 -5.20
C HIS A 73 7.36 12.37 -6.33
N ALA A 74 6.06 12.26 -6.04
CA ALA A 74 5.03 12.09 -7.07
C ALA A 74 4.94 13.32 -7.99
N TYR A 75 5.00 14.51 -7.42
CA TYR A 75 5.07 15.75 -8.18
C TYR A 75 6.27 15.78 -9.11
N GLN A 76 7.47 15.43 -8.62
CA GLN A 76 8.68 15.40 -9.43
C GLN A 76 8.59 14.39 -10.60
N GLN A 77 7.96 13.23 -10.38
CA GLN A 77 7.88 12.14 -11.36
C GLN A 77 6.64 12.18 -12.27
N ASP A 78 5.95 13.31 -12.34
CA ASP A 78 4.78 13.53 -13.23
C ASP A 78 3.60 12.59 -12.93
N VAL A 79 3.42 12.18 -11.66
CA VAL A 79 2.29 11.37 -11.22
C VAL A 79 1.09 12.29 -10.96
N LYS A 80 0.06 12.21 -11.80
CA LYS A 80 -1.18 13.02 -11.66
C LYS A 80 -2.17 12.39 -10.67
N TYR A 81 -2.32 11.07 -10.74
CA TYR A 81 -3.26 10.30 -9.93
C TYR A 81 -2.46 9.51 -8.89
N PHE A 82 -2.58 9.89 -7.63
CA PHE A 82 -1.72 9.35 -6.59
C PHE A 82 -2.52 8.83 -5.39
N GLY A 83 -2.18 7.63 -4.90
CA GLY A 83 -2.96 6.95 -3.86
C GLY A 83 -2.13 6.44 -2.70
N ILE A 84 -2.53 6.83 -1.48
CA ILE A 84 -2.01 6.27 -0.22
C ILE A 84 -2.74 4.97 0.13
N ASN A 85 -2.01 3.94 0.61
CA ASN A 85 -2.55 2.61 0.90
C ASN A 85 -1.86 1.95 2.10
N ASP A 86 -1.88 2.61 3.25
CA ASP A 86 -1.21 2.11 4.44
C ASP A 86 -1.89 0.88 5.07
N HIS A 87 -1.11 -0.01 5.67
CA HIS A 87 -1.63 -1.17 6.37
C HIS A 87 -2.39 -0.78 7.63
N TYR A 88 -3.64 -1.22 7.74
CA TYR A 88 -4.50 -1.12 8.93
C TYR A 88 -4.78 0.30 9.42
N THR A 89 -4.49 1.34 8.67
CA THR A 89 -4.65 2.72 9.12
C THR A 89 -5.03 3.67 7.98
N ILE A 90 -5.78 4.70 8.33
CA ILE A 90 -6.12 5.84 7.47
C ILE A 90 -5.52 7.13 8.04
N ALA A 91 -4.61 7.04 9.00
CA ALA A 91 -4.10 8.17 9.76
C ALA A 91 -3.30 9.17 8.92
N GLY A 92 -2.68 8.72 7.82
CA GLY A 92 -1.97 9.56 6.86
C GLY A 92 -2.85 10.34 5.89
N HIS A 93 -4.15 10.00 5.76
CA HIS A 93 -5.04 10.60 4.77
C HIS A 93 -5.16 12.13 4.86
N PRO A 94 -5.30 12.75 6.05
CA PRO A 94 -5.41 14.22 6.13
C PRO A 94 -4.16 14.95 5.61
N GLU A 95 -2.97 14.50 5.99
CA GLU A 95 -1.71 15.06 5.50
C GLU A 95 -1.55 14.83 4.00
N PHE A 96 -1.82 13.60 3.53
CA PHE A 96 -1.75 13.25 2.10
C PHE A 96 -2.69 14.11 1.25
N ARG A 97 -3.93 14.34 1.71
CA ARG A 97 -4.89 15.25 1.05
C ARG A 97 -4.34 16.65 0.92
N ALA A 98 -3.88 17.23 2.04
CA ALA A 98 -3.34 18.59 2.06
C ALA A 98 -2.14 18.75 1.13
N ALA A 99 -1.23 17.78 1.11
CA ALA A 99 -0.07 17.78 0.24
C ALA A 99 -0.48 17.64 -1.25
N CYS A 100 -1.39 16.72 -1.59
CA CYS A 100 -1.90 16.56 -2.95
C CYS A 100 -2.62 17.82 -3.45
N ASP A 101 -3.42 18.46 -2.60
CA ASP A 101 -4.08 19.73 -2.93
C ASP A 101 -3.07 20.84 -3.28
N ILE A 102 -1.96 20.92 -2.54
CA ILE A 102 -0.87 21.88 -2.80
C ILE A 102 -0.17 21.56 -4.13
N ALA A 103 0.11 20.28 -4.37
CA ALA A 103 0.84 19.83 -5.54
C ALA A 103 -0.02 19.69 -6.82
N GLY A 104 -1.35 19.86 -6.71
CA GLY A 104 -2.27 19.68 -7.83
C GLY A 104 -2.45 18.22 -8.28
N LEU A 105 -2.17 17.25 -7.39
CA LEU A 105 -2.37 15.83 -7.65
C LEU A 105 -3.81 15.41 -7.31
N ARG A 106 -4.30 14.39 -8.00
CA ARG A 106 -5.61 13.79 -7.75
C ARG A 106 -5.47 12.63 -6.75
N ALA A 107 -5.90 12.86 -5.50
CA ALA A 107 -5.67 11.95 -4.38
C ALA A 107 -6.66 10.79 -4.31
N CYS A 108 -6.17 9.55 -4.23
CA CYS A 108 -6.95 8.36 -3.87
C CYS A 108 -6.59 7.91 -2.46
N PHE A 109 -7.61 7.63 -1.63
CA PHE A 109 -7.44 7.22 -0.24
C PHE A 109 -7.76 5.74 -0.09
N SER A 110 -6.84 4.97 0.47
CA SER A 110 -7.02 3.53 0.59
C SER A 110 -6.43 3.01 1.90
N MET A 111 -6.83 1.81 2.28
CA MET A 111 -6.25 1.06 3.40
C MET A 111 -6.11 -0.40 3.01
N GLU A 112 -4.99 -1.02 3.34
CA GLU A 112 -4.77 -2.45 3.13
C GLU A 112 -4.79 -3.23 4.44
N ALA A 113 -5.35 -4.43 4.40
CA ALA A 113 -5.30 -5.34 5.54
C ALA A 113 -5.33 -6.82 5.08
N ILE A 114 -5.07 -7.72 6.03
CA ILE A 114 -4.99 -9.16 5.78
C ILE A 114 -6.16 -9.85 6.46
N SER A 115 -6.78 -10.79 5.75
CA SER A 115 -7.76 -11.73 6.27
C SER A 115 -7.34 -13.17 6.01
N MET A 116 -8.14 -14.13 6.50
CA MET A 116 -7.89 -15.55 6.36
C MET A 116 -9.17 -16.26 5.95
N ASP A 117 -9.08 -17.00 4.85
CA ASP A 117 -10.02 -18.03 4.45
C ASP A 117 -9.54 -19.36 5.04
N ARG A 118 -10.21 -19.82 6.11
CA ARG A 118 -9.78 -21.01 6.85
C ARG A 118 -9.99 -22.30 6.08
N ASP A 119 -11.02 -22.34 5.22
CA ASP A 119 -11.31 -23.51 4.39
C ASP A 119 -10.24 -23.65 3.30
N ALA A 120 -9.88 -22.56 2.66
CA ALA A 120 -8.76 -22.50 1.71
C ALA A 120 -7.43 -22.87 2.38
N ALA A 121 -7.18 -22.40 3.61
CA ALA A 121 -5.99 -22.78 4.38
C ALA A 121 -5.93 -24.29 4.64
N GLY A 122 -7.06 -24.91 5.02
CA GLY A 122 -7.17 -26.35 5.21
C GLY A 122 -6.94 -27.18 3.94
N GLN A 123 -7.21 -26.61 2.77
CA GLN A 123 -6.99 -27.20 1.45
C GLN A 123 -5.61 -26.86 0.86
N ASN A 124 -4.74 -26.15 1.57
CA ASN A 124 -3.45 -25.63 1.07
C ASN A 124 -3.59 -24.73 -0.16
N PHE A 125 -4.72 -24.04 -0.32
CA PHE A 125 -5.03 -23.16 -1.44
C PHE A 125 -4.53 -21.74 -1.15
N ARG A 126 -3.85 -21.10 -2.10
CA ARG A 126 -3.25 -19.77 -2.00
C ARG A 126 -4.00 -18.76 -2.85
N TYR A 127 -4.30 -17.63 -2.21
CA TYR A 127 -4.78 -16.43 -2.90
C TYR A 127 -3.60 -15.57 -3.39
N ASN A 128 -3.50 -14.35 -2.91
CA ASN A 128 -2.45 -13.38 -3.24
C ASN A 128 -1.31 -13.33 -2.19
N ASP A 129 -1.16 -14.36 -1.40
CA ASP A 129 0.00 -14.60 -0.55
C ASP A 129 0.60 -15.99 -0.90
N PRO A 130 1.66 -16.03 -1.72
CA PRO A 130 2.21 -17.29 -2.21
C PRO A 130 2.86 -18.15 -1.11
N ASP A 131 3.22 -17.54 0.02
CA ASP A 131 3.89 -18.25 1.12
C ASP A 131 2.91 -18.85 2.13
N ASN A 132 1.65 -18.36 2.19
CA ASN A 132 0.73 -18.70 3.26
C ASN A 132 -0.67 -19.09 2.72
N PRO A 133 -1.02 -20.40 2.71
CA PRO A 133 -2.33 -20.87 2.27
C PRO A 133 -3.48 -20.21 3.03
N GLY A 134 -4.55 -19.88 2.33
CA GLY A 134 -5.76 -19.25 2.86
C GLY A 134 -5.62 -17.77 3.24
N ARG A 135 -4.42 -17.23 3.27
CA ARG A 135 -4.18 -15.83 3.57
C ARG A 135 -4.50 -14.98 2.36
N ILE A 136 -5.22 -13.89 2.59
CA ILE A 136 -5.62 -12.98 1.53
C ILE A 136 -5.44 -11.53 1.98
N TYR A 137 -4.70 -10.76 1.19
CA TYR A 137 -4.65 -9.31 1.28
C TYR A 137 -5.87 -8.73 0.58
N ILE A 138 -6.47 -7.72 1.16
CA ILE A 138 -7.58 -6.97 0.55
C ILE A 138 -7.32 -5.49 0.78
N VAL A 139 -7.54 -4.71 -0.27
CA VAL A 139 -7.45 -3.25 -0.23
C VAL A 139 -8.84 -2.65 -0.26
N GLY A 140 -9.09 -1.65 0.58
CA GLY A 140 -10.26 -0.79 0.46
C GLY A 140 -9.88 0.47 -0.32
N LYS A 141 -10.23 0.55 -1.61
CA LYS A 141 -9.93 1.71 -2.47
C LYS A 141 -10.98 2.80 -2.35
N GLY A 142 -10.55 4.05 -2.36
CA GLY A 142 -11.46 5.20 -2.36
C GLY A 142 -12.16 5.40 -1.02
N VAL A 143 -11.45 5.31 0.10
CA VAL A 143 -12.00 5.57 1.44
C VAL A 143 -12.65 6.97 1.50
N THR A 144 -13.91 7.02 1.92
CA THR A 144 -14.71 8.26 1.99
C THR A 144 -15.19 8.58 3.40
N SER A 145 -14.97 7.68 4.35
CA SER A 145 -15.47 7.78 5.71
C SER A 145 -14.40 7.32 6.72
N SER A 146 -14.68 7.52 8.00
CA SER A 146 -13.93 6.97 9.12
C SER A 146 -14.78 5.99 9.91
N LEU A 147 -14.15 5.06 10.63
CA LEU A 147 -14.86 4.12 11.49
C LEU A 147 -15.37 4.84 12.75
N ASN A 148 -16.68 4.73 13.01
CA ASN A 148 -17.25 5.23 14.25
C ASN A 148 -16.81 4.35 15.43
N MET A 149 -16.42 4.98 16.53
CA MET A 149 -16.05 4.27 17.76
C MET A 149 -17.20 3.36 18.21
N GLY A 150 -16.88 2.09 18.44
CA GLY A 150 -17.86 1.09 18.86
C GLY A 150 -18.70 0.49 17.72
N SER A 151 -18.50 0.89 16.46
CA SER A 151 -19.08 0.18 15.31
C SER A 151 -18.51 -1.23 15.16
N THR A 152 -19.12 -2.05 14.31
CA THR A 152 -18.62 -3.41 14.04
C THR A 152 -17.26 -3.35 13.35
N GLY A 153 -17.08 -2.48 12.36
CA GLY A 153 -15.81 -2.28 11.66
C GLY A 153 -14.71 -1.81 12.62
N TRP A 154 -15.01 -0.85 13.50
CA TRP A 154 -14.06 -0.39 14.51
C TRP A 154 -13.61 -1.51 15.45
N ARG A 155 -14.54 -2.33 15.96
CA ARG A 155 -14.21 -3.48 16.83
C ARG A 155 -13.37 -4.52 16.09
N ASN A 156 -13.72 -4.82 14.85
CA ASN A 156 -12.98 -5.77 14.02
C ASN A 156 -11.56 -5.29 13.75
N LEU A 157 -11.37 -4.04 13.32
CA LEU A 157 -10.04 -3.45 13.10
C LEU A 157 -9.21 -3.41 14.38
N SER A 158 -9.82 -3.02 15.51
CA SER A 158 -9.15 -3.02 16.82
C SER A 158 -8.68 -4.43 17.22
N SER A 159 -9.46 -5.47 16.91
CA SER A 159 -9.08 -6.86 17.15
C SER A 159 -7.90 -7.29 16.29
N ILE A 160 -7.89 -6.93 15.00
CA ILE A 160 -6.77 -7.18 14.08
C ILE A 160 -5.49 -6.54 14.65
N LEU A 161 -5.53 -5.25 14.97
CA LEU A 161 -4.38 -4.51 15.51
C LEU A 161 -3.86 -5.13 16.83
N LYS A 162 -4.75 -5.56 17.71
CA LYS A 162 -4.38 -6.27 18.93
C LYS A 162 -3.61 -7.58 18.65
N ASN A 163 -4.06 -8.33 17.64
CA ASN A 163 -3.42 -9.60 17.25
C ASN A 163 -2.05 -9.34 16.61
N VAL A 164 -1.95 -8.39 15.68
CA VAL A 164 -0.67 -7.96 15.08
C VAL A 164 0.32 -7.53 16.15
N ARG A 165 -0.11 -6.67 17.09
CA ARG A 165 0.74 -6.21 18.21
C ARG A 165 1.20 -7.38 19.10
N ARG A 166 0.31 -8.33 19.40
CA ARG A 166 0.66 -9.52 20.20
C ARG A 166 1.72 -10.39 19.52
N ARG A 167 1.60 -10.61 18.20
CA ARG A 167 2.59 -11.35 17.41
C ARG A 167 3.93 -10.62 17.40
N ASN A 168 3.94 -9.33 17.12
CA ASN A 168 5.15 -8.52 17.04
C ASN A 168 5.90 -8.44 18.37
N LYS A 169 5.19 -8.40 19.51
CA LYS A 169 5.82 -8.54 20.84
C LYS A 169 6.54 -9.89 21.01
N LYS A 170 5.96 -10.98 20.52
CA LYS A 170 6.60 -12.30 20.57
C LYS A 170 7.84 -12.36 19.66
N ILE A 171 7.81 -11.73 18.48
CA ILE A 171 8.98 -11.66 17.59
C ILE A 171 10.09 -10.88 18.25
N ALA A 172 9.80 -9.70 18.83
CA ALA A 172 10.79 -8.90 19.54
C ALA A 172 11.45 -9.67 20.69
N LYS A 173 10.65 -10.40 21.48
CA LYS A 173 11.17 -11.27 22.54
C LYS A 173 12.11 -12.36 22.00
N LYS A 174 11.70 -13.07 20.93
CA LYS A 174 12.53 -14.12 20.31
C LYS A 174 13.83 -13.59 19.73
N LEU A 175 13.81 -12.41 19.08
CA LEU A 175 15.03 -11.78 18.55
C LEU A 175 16.05 -11.50 19.67
N ARG A 176 15.60 -10.92 20.80
CA ARG A 176 16.46 -10.66 21.95
C ARG A 176 17.03 -11.95 22.55
N GLU A 177 16.17 -12.96 22.79
CA GLU A 177 16.58 -14.24 23.38
C GLU A 177 17.53 -14.99 22.45
N TYR A 178 17.29 -14.99 21.15
CA TYR A 178 18.16 -15.61 20.17
C TYR A 178 19.53 -14.93 20.11
N ALA A 179 19.58 -13.59 20.05
CA ALA A 179 20.85 -12.86 20.09
C ALA A 179 21.64 -13.17 21.36
N SER A 180 20.99 -13.23 22.53
CA SER A 180 21.62 -13.60 23.80
C SER A 180 22.18 -15.03 23.76
N SER A 181 21.48 -16.00 23.19
CA SER A 181 21.96 -17.38 23.01
C SER A 181 23.18 -17.47 22.09
N ARG A 182 23.37 -16.49 21.22
CA ARG A 182 24.54 -16.34 20.34
C ARG A 182 25.66 -15.47 20.97
N GLY A 183 25.57 -15.15 22.26
CA GLY A 183 26.55 -14.37 23.01
C GLY A 183 26.49 -12.86 22.75
N VAL A 184 25.38 -12.35 22.20
CA VAL A 184 25.17 -10.91 21.96
C VAL A 184 23.97 -10.44 22.80
N ASN A 185 24.30 -9.79 23.96
CA ASN A 185 23.27 -9.25 24.84
C ASN A 185 22.81 -7.88 24.34
N VAL A 186 21.67 -7.86 23.63
CA VAL A 186 21.08 -6.63 23.10
C VAL A 186 20.02 -6.12 24.08
N ASP A 187 20.16 -4.88 24.53
CA ASP A 187 19.12 -4.18 25.29
C ASP A 187 18.02 -3.73 24.30
N TYR A 188 17.11 -4.66 24.02
CA TYR A 188 16.08 -4.53 23.01
C TYR A 188 14.73 -5.06 23.51
N SER A 189 13.68 -4.29 23.24
CA SER A 189 12.29 -4.63 23.55
C SER A 189 11.35 -4.23 22.43
N PHE A 190 10.09 -4.61 22.54
CA PHE A 190 9.04 -4.15 21.60
C PHE A 190 8.81 -2.64 21.65
N ASP A 191 9.11 -1.99 22.78
CA ASP A 191 8.94 -0.54 22.93
C ASP A 191 9.91 0.25 22.04
N ASP A 192 11.07 -0.30 21.73
CA ASP A 192 11.99 0.28 20.73
C ASP A 192 11.38 0.30 19.33
N ALA A 193 10.61 -0.72 18.97
CA ALA A 193 9.87 -0.74 17.71
C ALA A 193 8.67 0.23 17.70
N LEU A 194 7.99 0.38 18.85
CA LEU A 194 6.92 1.39 19.00
C LEU A 194 7.44 2.82 18.84
N ALA A 195 8.66 3.10 19.29
CA ALA A 195 9.28 4.41 19.14
C ALA A 195 9.52 4.81 17.66
N LEU A 196 9.51 3.84 16.73
CA LEU A 196 9.63 4.10 15.29
C LEU A 196 8.28 4.38 14.61
N THR A 197 7.17 4.23 15.33
CA THR A 197 5.83 4.33 14.75
C THR A 197 5.05 5.46 15.37
N PRO A 198 4.83 6.59 14.67
CA PRO A 198 4.27 7.81 15.25
C PRO A 198 2.85 7.61 15.81
N ARG A 199 2.08 6.68 15.25
CA ARG A 199 0.69 6.39 15.66
C ARG A 199 0.47 4.95 16.11
N GLY A 200 1.55 4.22 16.41
CA GLY A 200 1.49 2.90 17.05
C GLY A 200 1.12 1.73 16.13
N ILE A 201 1.09 1.92 14.81
CA ILE A 201 0.88 0.84 13.84
C ILE A 201 2.23 0.17 13.55
N THR A 202 2.64 -0.71 14.45
CA THR A 202 3.93 -1.39 14.39
C THR A 202 3.83 -2.67 13.58
N THR A 203 4.56 -2.75 12.47
CA THR A 203 4.67 -3.96 11.64
C THR A 203 5.87 -4.82 12.09
N GLU A 204 5.98 -6.06 11.57
CA GLU A 204 7.18 -6.90 11.76
C GLU A 204 8.46 -6.18 11.29
N ARG A 205 8.36 -5.37 10.21
CA ARG A 205 9.50 -4.63 9.66
C ARG A 205 10.05 -3.63 10.68
N HIS A 206 9.20 -2.92 11.41
CA HIS A 206 9.64 -2.01 12.50
C HIS A 206 10.31 -2.77 13.64
N VAL A 207 9.82 -3.97 13.97
CA VAL A 207 10.43 -4.82 15.00
C VAL A 207 11.86 -5.19 14.64
N VAL A 208 12.08 -5.62 13.38
CA VAL A 208 13.44 -5.98 12.93
C VAL A 208 14.31 -4.72 12.71
N GLN A 209 13.73 -3.61 12.25
CA GLN A 209 14.45 -2.34 12.10
C GLN A 209 15.00 -1.86 13.44
N ALA A 210 14.16 -1.80 14.48
CA ALA A 210 14.60 -1.40 15.82
C ALA A 210 15.68 -2.34 16.37
N PHE A 211 15.55 -3.65 16.14
CA PHE A 211 16.57 -4.63 16.51
C PHE A 211 17.90 -4.37 15.79
N CYS A 212 17.90 -4.15 14.48
CA CYS A 212 19.10 -3.81 13.72
C CYS A 212 19.75 -2.51 14.23
N MET A 213 18.96 -1.47 14.49
CA MET A 213 19.46 -0.20 15.03
C MET A 213 20.15 -0.37 16.39
N LYS A 214 19.60 -1.22 17.27
CA LYS A 214 20.25 -1.53 18.57
C LYS A 214 21.60 -2.23 18.38
N ILE A 215 21.69 -3.21 17.49
CA ILE A 215 22.96 -3.90 17.19
C ILE A 215 23.97 -2.91 16.61
N GLN A 216 23.55 -2.06 15.67
CA GLN A 216 24.43 -1.04 15.09
C GLN A 216 24.93 -0.04 16.14
N SER A 217 24.09 0.35 17.11
CA SER A 217 24.49 1.26 18.20
C SER A 217 25.50 0.63 19.16
N MET A 218 25.51 -0.69 19.31
CA MET A 218 26.50 -1.41 20.12
C MET A 218 27.88 -1.47 19.43
N GLY A 219 27.90 -1.47 18.10
CA GLY A 219 29.13 -1.48 17.30
C GLY A 219 29.51 -0.05 16.87
N LYS A 220 30.53 0.56 17.55
CA LYS A 220 31.01 1.91 17.21
C LYS A 220 31.70 2.00 15.84
N THR A 221 32.10 0.87 15.26
CA THR A 221 32.75 0.77 13.95
C THR A 221 32.00 -0.24 13.08
N LEU A 222 32.13 -0.11 11.77
CA LEU A 222 31.52 -1.07 10.83
C LEU A 222 32.05 -2.50 11.03
N GLU A 223 33.36 -2.63 11.37
CA GLU A 223 33.94 -3.92 11.67
C GLU A 223 33.27 -4.57 12.90
N LYS A 224 33.04 -3.81 13.97
CA LYS A 224 32.33 -4.32 15.14
C LYS A 224 30.86 -4.64 14.85
N GLN A 225 30.21 -3.86 14.03
CA GLN A 225 28.84 -4.17 13.57
C GLN A 225 28.82 -5.49 12.78
N ARG A 226 29.77 -5.69 11.84
CA ARG A 226 29.92 -6.96 11.10
C ARG A 226 30.08 -8.15 12.04
N GLU A 227 30.99 -8.04 13.02
CA GLU A 227 31.19 -9.09 14.03
C GLU A 227 29.89 -9.43 14.78
N LEU A 228 29.13 -8.42 15.22
CA LEU A 228 27.89 -8.61 15.95
C LEU A 228 26.82 -9.29 15.09
N PHE A 229 26.61 -8.81 13.86
CA PHE A 229 25.66 -9.44 12.95
C PHE A 229 26.08 -10.86 12.57
N TYR A 230 27.37 -11.11 12.32
CA TYR A 230 27.89 -12.45 12.05
C TYR A 230 27.61 -13.41 13.21
N LYS A 231 27.89 -13.00 14.45
CA LYS A 231 27.59 -13.83 15.64
C LYS A 231 26.13 -14.22 15.74
N ILE A 232 25.22 -13.31 15.38
CA ILE A 232 23.78 -13.57 15.46
C ILE A 232 23.28 -14.44 14.30
N THR A 233 23.79 -14.23 13.09
CA THR A 233 23.19 -14.76 11.86
C THR A 233 24.00 -15.87 11.19
N ASP A 234 25.27 -16.06 11.56
CA ASP A 234 26.27 -16.90 10.87
C ASP A 234 26.52 -16.49 9.40
N VAL A 235 26.18 -15.23 9.03
CA VAL A 235 26.33 -14.70 7.67
C VAL A 235 27.19 -13.45 7.68
N GLU A 236 28.13 -13.36 6.73
CA GLU A 236 28.96 -12.17 6.55
C GLU A 236 28.16 -11.03 5.91
N PHE A 237 28.32 -9.83 6.48
CA PHE A 237 27.73 -8.60 5.95
C PHE A 237 28.79 -7.71 5.34
N THR A 238 28.59 -7.28 4.11
CA THR A 238 29.44 -6.26 3.48
C THR A 238 29.18 -4.88 4.10
N GLU A 239 30.15 -3.96 3.97
CA GLU A 239 29.94 -2.58 4.43
C GLU A 239 28.76 -1.89 3.75
N GLU A 240 28.61 -2.12 2.44
CA GLU A 240 27.48 -1.59 1.66
C GLU A 240 26.14 -2.04 2.25
N LYS A 241 26.01 -3.34 2.55
CA LYS A 241 24.79 -3.89 3.15
C LYS A 241 24.51 -3.34 4.55
N LEU A 242 25.54 -3.07 5.37
CA LEU A 242 25.36 -2.44 6.69
C LEU A 242 24.94 -0.98 6.60
N LYS A 243 25.35 -0.28 5.55
CA LYS A 243 24.98 1.13 5.28
C LYS A 243 23.61 1.25 4.61
N ASP A 244 23.19 0.26 3.85
CA ASP A 244 21.87 0.20 3.23
C ASP A 244 20.84 -0.38 4.22
N VAL A 245 20.06 0.50 4.82
CA VAL A 245 19.02 0.13 5.81
C VAL A 245 18.03 -0.89 5.25
N GLY A 246 17.65 -0.77 3.99
CA GLY A 246 16.72 -1.69 3.33
C GLY A 246 17.32 -3.08 3.16
N ALA A 247 18.53 -3.15 2.60
CA ALA A 247 19.24 -4.41 2.38
C ALA A 247 19.58 -5.14 3.70
N LEU A 248 19.99 -4.39 4.73
CA LEU A 248 20.23 -4.92 6.07
C LEU A 248 18.95 -5.53 6.64
N LEU A 249 17.86 -4.77 6.64
CA LEU A 249 16.58 -5.18 7.17
C LEU A 249 16.05 -6.44 6.49
N ASP A 250 16.02 -6.45 5.16
CA ASP A 250 15.51 -7.59 4.40
C ASP A 250 16.36 -8.84 4.60
N THR A 251 17.70 -8.68 4.71
CA THR A 251 18.60 -9.79 5.02
C THR A 251 18.33 -10.36 6.42
N VAL A 252 18.25 -9.53 7.45
CA VAL A 252 18.00 -9.98 8.83
C VAL A 252 16.62 -10.62 8.95
N ARG A 253 15.59 -10.07 8.29
CA ARG A 253 14.26 -10.68 8.22
C ARG A 253 14.31 -12.07 7.58
N ALA A 254 14.96 -12.21 6.44
CA ALA A 254 15.08 -13.49 5.73
C ALA A 254 15.81 -14.55 6.58
N LEU A 255 16.80 -14.15 7.35
CA LEU A 255 17.59 -15.06 8.20
C LEU A 255 16.92 -15.41 9.52
N LEU A 256 16.14 -14.49 10.13
CA LEU A 256 15.67 -14.66 11.49
C LEU A 256 14.14 -14.77 11.66
N THR A 257 13.31 -14.05 10.87
CA THR A 257 11.88 -13.91 11.18
C THR A 257 10.93 -14.53 10.17
N LYS A 258 11.42 -14.99 9.02
CA LYS A 258 10.60 -15.70 8.02
C LYS A 258 10.27 -17.14 8.47
N ALA A 259 9.29 -17.76 7.83
CA ALA A 259 8.88 -19.13 8.12
C ALA A 259 10.08 -20.09 8.16
N GLY A 260 10.14 -20.96 9.17
CA GLY A 260 11.24 -21.89 9.39
C GLY A 260 12.53 -21.28 9.97
N LYS A 261 12.55 -19.98 10.31
CA LYS A 261 13.70 -19.30 10.91
C LYS A 261 13.61 -19.19 12.44
N PRO A 262 14.74 -19.00 13.16
CA PRO A 262 14.78 -19.12 14.62
C PRO A 262 13.80 -18.21 15.38
N CYS A 263 13.58 -17.00 14.89
CA CYS A 263 12.72 -16.02 15.54
C CYS A 263 11.32 -15.95 14.91
N TYR A 264 11.01 -16.86 14.00
CA TYR A 264 9.66 -16.93 13.42
C TYR A 264 8.63 -17.17 14.52
N VAL A 265 7.54 -16.44 14.42
CA VAL A 265 6.34 -16.65 15.23
C VAL A 265 5.23 -17.06 14.29
N GLU A 266 4.79 -18.30 14.45
CA GLU A 266 3.69 -18.82 13.67
C GLU A 266 2.45 -17.94 13.83
N GLU A 267 1.78 -17.69 12.74
CA GLU A 267 0.54 -16.95 12.73
C GLU A 267 -0.60 -17.93 12.99
N ASP A 268 -1.23 -17.80 14.16
CA ASP A 268 -2.43 -18.55 14.47
C ASP A 268 -3.55 -18.15 13.50
N PRO A 269 -4.04 -19.05 12.63
CA PRO A 269 -5.15 -18.75 11.71
C PRO A 269 -6.38 -18.19 12.43
N GLY A 270 -6.61 -18.59 13.70
CA GLY A 270 -7.69 -18.06 14.53
C GLY A 270 -7.53 -16.59 14.92
N SER A 271 -6.31 -16.02 14.80
CA SER A 271 -6.04 -14.61 15.09
C SER A 271 -6.34 -13.68 13.95
N PHE A 272 -6.52 -14.17 12.72
CA PHE A 272 -6.91 -13.37 11.57
C PHE A 272 -8.42 -13.13 11.54
N THR A 273 -8.81 -11.99 11.03
CA THR A 273 -10.22 -11.72 10.70
C THR A 273 -10.65 -12.53 9.47
N THR A 274 -11.95 -12.74 9.32
CA THR A 274 -12.50 -13.37 8.11
C THR A 274 -12.57 -12.34 6.96
N ILE A 275 -12.74 -12.83 5.74
CA ILE A 275 -12.93 -11.98 4.54
C ILE A 275 -14.16 -11.09 4.73
N GLU A 276 -15.29 -11.64 5.20
CA GLU A 276 -16.54 -10.91 5.42
C GLU A 276 -16.37 -9.77 6.43
N ASN A 277 -15.64 -10.00 7.51
CA ASN A 277 -15.36 -8.97 8.50
C ASN A 277 -14.49 -7.85 7.93
N LEU A 278 -13.48 -8.20 7.11
CA LEU A 278 -12.60 -7.21 6.50
C LEU A 278 -13.34 -6.39 5.42
N VAL A 279 -14.13 -7.05 4.57
CA VAL A 279 -15.02 -6.38 3.61
C VAL A 279 -16.04 -5.50 4.34
N GLY A 280 -16.53 -5.95 5.51
CA GLY A 280 -17.39 -5.14 6.39
C GLY A 280 -16.71 -3.87 6.90
N ILE A 281 -15.42 -3.93 7.25
CA ILE A 281 -14.63 -2.74 7.62
C ILE A 281 -14.56 -1.76 6.44
N TYR A 282 -14.24 -2.24 5.25
CA TYR A 282 -14.14 -1.38 4.06
C TYR A 282 -15.48 -0.75 3.67
N ARG A 283 -16.58 -1.47 3.83
CA ARG A 283 -17.92 -0.93 3.63
C ARG A 283 -18.23 0.22 4.61
N GLU A 284 -17.88 0.10 5.89
CA GLU A 284 -18.04 1.18 6.87
C GLU A 284 -17.12 2.38 6.57
N LEU A 285 -15.95 2.12 5.98
CA LEU A 285 -15.04 3.17 5.48
C LEU A 285 -15.52 3.80 4.17
N GLY A 286 -16.62 3.32 3.60
CA GLY A 286 -17.13 3.76 2.30
C GLY A 286 -16.16 3.46 1.15
N ALA A 287 -15.37 2.40 1.26
CA ALA A 287 -14.35 2.02 0.29
C ALA A 287 -14.80 0.85 -0.60
N ILE A 288 -14.18 0.70 -1.75
CA ILE A 288 -14.38 -0.40 -2.71
C ILE A 288 -13.42 -1.55 -2.34
N PRO A 289 -13.93 -2.71 -1.84
CA PRO A 289 -13.08 -3.86 -1.61
C PRO A 289 -12.45 -4.35 -2.91
N THR A 290 -11.13 -4.47 -2.91
CA THR A 290 -10.28 -4.67 -4.08
C THR A 290 -9.32 -5.82 -3.84
N TYR A 291 -9.12 -6.71 -4.81
CA TYR A 291 -8.17 -7.82 -4.74
C TYR A 291 -6.81 -7.38 -5.31
N PRO A 292 -5.74 -7.31 -4.48
CA PRO A 292 -4.39 -7.06 -4.98
C PRO A 292 -3.84 -8.30 -5.68
N MET A 293 -3.37 -8.11 -6.92
CA MET A 293 -2.75 -9.13 -7.75
C MET A 293 -1.24 -9.23 -7.45
N VAL A 294 -0.74 -10.39 -7.06
CA VAL A 294 0.69 -10.58 -6.81
C VAL A 294 1.48 -10.70 -8.11
N GLY A 295 0.88 -11.35 -9.10
CA GLY A 295 1.43 -11.52 -10.44
C GLY A 295 2.50 -12.61 -10.56
N PHE A 296 3.42 -12.73 -9.58
CA PHE A 296 4.44 -13.77 -9.56
C PHE A 296 4.94 -14.06 -8.13
N PRO A 297 5.08 -15.35 -7.72
CA PRO A 297 4.64 -16.53 -8.49
C PRO A 297 3.12 -16.58 -8.65
N ILE A 298 2.62 -17.13 -9.75
CA ILE A 298 1.18 -17.31 -9.96
C ILE A 298 0.68 -18.35 -8.95
N THR A 299 -0.27 -17.94 -8.12
CA THR A 299 -0.89 -18.79 -7.10
C THR A 299 -2.03 -19.63 -7.68
N GLU A 300 -2.55 -20.58 -6.89
CA GLU A 300 -3.70 -21.39 -7.30
C GLU A 300 -4.91 -20.53 -7.68
N ALA A 301 -5.20 -19.48 -6.89
CA ALA A 301 -6.31 -18.57 -7.17
C ALA A 301 -6.09 -17.73 -8.44
N GLU A 302 -4.84 -17.34 -8.72
CA GLU A 302 -4.50 -16.47 -9.86
C GLU A 302 -4.19 -17.25 -11.14
N SER A 303 -4.21 -18.59 -11.11
CA SER A 303 -3.96 -19.45 -12.29
C SER A 303 -5.08 -19.39 -13.32
N ASP A 304 -6.31 -19.16 -12.89
CA ASP A 304 -7.51 -18.97 -13.73
C ASP A 304 -8.16 -17.64 -13.36
N LEU A 305 -7.97 -16.63 -14.22
CA LEU A 305 -8.47 -15.27 -13.96
C LEU A 305 -9.99 -15.15 -14.05
N GLU A 306 -10.65 -15.95 -14.86
CA GLU A 306 -12.13 -15.94 -14.97
C GLU A 306 -12.75 -16.53 -13.70
N GLU A 307 -12.19 -17.61 -13.19
CA GLU A 307 -12.62 -18.21 -11.93
C GLU A 307 -12.28 -17.30 -10.74
N LEU A 308 -11.11 -16.64 -10.78
CA LEU A 308 -10.76 -15.62 -9.79
C LEU A 308 -11.81 -14.50 -9.73
N VAL A 309 -12.24 -13.95 -10.88
CA VAL A 309 -13.28 -12.92 -10.93
C VAL A 309 -14.57 -13.40 -10.24
N LYS A 310 -15.02 -14.62 -10.52
CA LYS A 310 -16.21 -15.21 -9.86
C LYS A 310 -16.01 -15.33 -8.36
N SER A 311 -14.86 -15.84 -7.94
CA SER A 311 -14.49 -16.04 -6.54
C SER A 311 -14.47 -14.72 -5.77
N VAL A 312 -13.76 -13.68 -6.27
CA VAL A 312 -13.65 -12.39 -5.58
C VAL A 312 -14.98 -11.64 -5.56
N LYS A 313 -15.78 -11.70 -6.64
CA LYS A 313 -17.16 -11.15 -6.67
C LYS A 313 -18.04 -11.78 -5.59
N SER A 314 -17.99 -13.09 -5.44
CA SER A 314 -18.77 -13.81 -4.40
C SER A 314 -18.37 -13.39 -2.98
N LYS A 315 -17.15 -12.87 -2.80
CA LYS A 315 -16.59 -12.36 -1.55
C LYS A 315 -16.77 -10.84 -1.38
N GLY A 316 -17.45 -10.17 -2.32
CA GLY A 316 -17.76 -8.73 -2.27
C GLY A 316 -16.63 -7.82 -2.74
N MET A 317 -15.69 -8.31 -3.53
CA MET A 317 -14.63 -7.53 -4.15
C MET A 317 -14.94 -7.28 -5.64
N TYR A 318 -14.76 -6.05 -6.12
CA TYR A 318 -15.20 -5.63 -7.45
C TYR A 318 -14.13 -4.83 -8.23
N ALA A 319 -12.87 -5.01 -7.89
CA ALA A 319 -11.74 -4.37 -8.54
C ALA A 319 -10.48 -5.21 -8.37
N PHE A 320 -9.49 -4.99 -9.22
CA PHE A 320 -8.12 -5.46 -9.05
C PHE A 320 -7.17 -4.31 -8.73
N ASP A 321 -6.15 -4.60 -7.91
CA ASP A 321 -5.03 -3.71 -7.63
C ASP A 321 -3.75 -4.40 -8.10
N MET A 322 -3.06 -3.84 -9.06
CA MET A 322 -1.93 -4.46 -9.72
C MET A 322 -0.63 -3.73 -9.34
N ILE A 323 0.39 -4.48 -9.01
CA ILE A 323 1.71 -3.92 -8.69
C ILE A 323 2.64 -3.94 -9.89
N GLU A 324 3.55 -2.97 -9.95
CA GLU A 324 4.52 -2.78 -11.04
C GLU A 324 5.49 -3.95 -11.29
N ARG A 325 5.50 -4.95 -10.41
CA ARG A 325 6.36 -6.15 -10.53
C ARG A 325 5.80 -7.23 -11.48
N ILE A 326 4.61 -7.03 -12.00
CA ILE A 326 3.97 -7.92 -12.98
C ILE A 326 4.65 -7.74 -14.33
N ASP A 327 4.87 -8.83 -15.10
CA ASP A 327 5.34 -8.74 -16.47
C ASP A 327 4.24 -8.26 -17.44
N GLU A 328 4.64 -7.80 -18.61
CA GLU A 328 3.74 -7.17 -19.57
C GLU A 328 2.65 -8.10 -20.11
N ASN A 329 2.95 -9.37 -20.32
CA ASN A 329 1.99 -10.36 -20.82
C ASN A 329 0.92 -10.61 -19.74
N ARG A 330 1.36 -10.79 -18.49
CA ARG A 330 0.45 -11.00 -17.37
C ARG A 330 -0.39 -9.77 -17.09
N ALA A 331 0.17 -8.57 -17.19
CA ALA A 331 -0.57 -7.33 -17.09
C ALA A 331 -1.68 -7.24 -18.16
N LYS A 332 -1.36 -7.64 -19.39
CA LYS A 332 -2.35 -7.69 -20.48
C LYS A 332 -3.49 -8.67 -20.19
N GLU A 333 -3.18 -9.90 -19.76
CA GLU A 333 -4.18 -10.91 -19.41
C GLU A 333 -5.15 -10.40 -18.33
N ILE A 334 -4.62 -9.79 -17.25
CA ILE A 334 -5.40 -9.23 -16.15
C ILE A 334 -6.32 -8.11 -16.67
N ILE A 335 -5.78 -7.19 -17.48
CA ILE A 335 -6.55 -6.06 -18.00
C ILE A 335 -7.63 -6.53 -18.98
N ASP A 336 -7.37 -7.52 -19.82
CA ASP A 336 -8.34 -8.04 -20.77
C ASP A 336 -9.53 -8.69 -20.01
N VAL A 337 -9.26 -9.56 -19.04
CA VAL A 337 -10.31 -10.15 -18.20
C VAL A 337 -11.08 -9.08 -17.39
N ALA A 338 -10.37 -8.08 -16.86
CA ALA A 338 -11.00 -6.98 -16.14
C ALA A 338 -11.95 -6.16 -17.04
N LYS A 339 -11.55 -5.87 -18.27
CA LYS A 339 -12.42 -5.20 -19.27
C LYS A 339 -13.67 -6.02 -19.55
N ASP A 340 -13.52 -7.34 -19.70
CA ASP A 340 -14.65 -8.24 -20.01
C ASP A 340 -15.66 -8.32 -18.88
N CYS A 341 -15.24 -8.18 -17.62
CA CYS A 341 -16.15 -8.22 -16.48
C CYS A 341 -16.51 -6.85 -15.88
N GLY A 342 -15.97 -5.75 -16.41
CA GLY A 342 -16.22 -4.39 -15.92
C GLY A 342 -15.50 -4.04 -14.62
N PHE A 343 -14.34 -4.69 -14.32
CA PHE A 343 -13.54 -4.37 -13.15
C PHE A 343 -12.56 -3.24 -13.45
N PRO A 344 -12.45 -2.21 -12.61
CA PRO A 344 -11.31 -1.31 -12.65
C PRO A 344 -10.02 -2.06 -12.25
N VAL A 345 -8.89 -1.65 -12.85
CA VAL A 345 -7.56 -2.12 -12.47
C VAL A 345 -6.75 -0.92 -12.00
N PHE A 346 -6.45 -0.88 -10.72
CA PHE A 346 -5.57 0.12 -10.13
C PHE A 346 -4.11 -0.34 -10.26
N ILE A 347 -3.18 0.59 -10.44
CA ILE A 347 -1.77 0.26 -10.51
C ILE A 347 -1.01 1.01 -9.43
N GLY A 348 0.03 0.39 -8.86
CA GLY A 348 0.90 1.01 -7.90
C GLY A 348 2.23 0.31 -7.71
N THR A 349 3.09 0.91 -6.90
CA THR A 349 4.48 0.49 -6.68
C THR A 349 4.75 -0.01 -5.26
N GLU A 350 3.74 0.01 -4.40
CA GLU A 350 3.77 -0.35 -2.98
C GLU A 350 4.69 0.52 -2.10
N HIS A 351 5.98 0.65 -2.37
CA HIS A 351 6.96 1.37 -1.52
C HIS A 351 6.95 0.94 -0.05
N ASN A 352 6.63 -0.32 0.20
CA ASN A 352 6.55 -0.90 1.55
C ASN A 352 7.90 -1.46 2.06
N THR A 353 9.02 -0.95 1.53
CA THR A 353 10.40 -1.25 1.95
C THR A 353 11.18 0.04 2.16
N LYS A 354 12.43 -0.04 2.64
CA LYS A 354 13.32 1.15 2.76
C LYS A 354 14.08 1.47 1.47
N LYS A 355 13.70 0.84 0.35
CA LYS A 355 14.31 1.09 -0.95
C LYS A 355 13.46 2.06 -1.76
N MET A 356 14.08 3.17 -2.19
CA MET A 356 13.46 4.07 -3.16
C MET A 356 13.47 3.42 -4.55
N ILE A 357 12.32 3.36 -5.18
CA ILE A 357 12.14 2.91 -6.56
C ILE A 357 11.34 3.99 -7.32
N PRO A 358 11.34 4.01 -8.66
CA PRO A 358 10.48 4.93 -9.40
C PRO A 358 9.01 4.74 -9.05
N LEU A 359 8.28 5.86 -8.90
CA LEU A 359 6.82 5.85 -8.65
C LEU A 359 6.00 5.43 -9.87
N VAL A 360 6.59 5.47 -11.05
CA VAL A 360 5.98 4.93 -12.27
C VAL A 360 6.98 4.00 -12.92
N GLY A 361 6.66 2.73 -12.93
CA GLY A 361 7.51 1.72 -13.52
C GLY A 361 7.22 1.48 -14.99
N LYS A 362 7.66 0.33 -15.48
CA LYS A 362 7.59 -0.03 -16.90
C LYS A 362 6.15 -0.24 -17.38
N ILE A 363 5.32 -0.88 -16.55
CA ILE A 363 3.91 -1.16 -16.85
C ILE A 363 3.08 0.13 -16.82
N GLY A 364 3.27 0.97 -15.80
CA GLY A 364 2.56 2.25 -15.66
C GLY A 364 2.93 3.27 -16.76
N LYS A 365 4.10 3.14 -17.39
CA LYS A 365 4.52 3.96 -18.55
C LYS A 365 4.05 3.40 -19.88
N ASN A 366 3.58 2.14 -19.93
CA ASN A 366 3.16 1.51 -21.18
C ASN A 366 1.84 2.10 -21.67
N ARG A 367 1.89 2.76 -22.83
CA ARG A 367 0.73 3.44 -23.44
C ARG A 367 -0.44 2.50 -23.76
N VAL A 368 -0.18 1.22 -23.95
CA VAL A 368 -1.24 0.22 -24.19
C VAL A 368 -2.15 0.05 -22.96
N PHE A 369 -1.62 0.26 -21.76
CA PHE A 369 -2.34 0.05 -20.49
C PHE A 369 -2.73 1.36 -19.82
N LEU A 370 -1.97 2.44 -20.06
CA LEU A 370 -2.10 3.71 -19.34
C LEU A 370 -3.51 4.30 -19.40
N ASP A 371 -4.17 4.26 -20.55
CA ASP A 371 -5.54 4.78 -20.70
C ASP A 371 -6.52 4.03 -19.79
N TYR A 372 -6.34 2.72 -19.61
CA TYR A 372 -7.16 1.94 -18.71
C TYR A 372 -6.88 2.23 -17.24
N PHE A 373 -5.62 2.47 -16.90
CA PHE A 373 -5.25 2.89 -15.54
C PHE A 373 -5.79 4.30 -15.22
N ILE A 374 -5.70 5.24 -16.16
CA ILE A 374 -6.30 6.58 -16.00
C ILE A 374 -7.81 6.47 -15.82
N LYS A 375 -8.49 5.66 -16.62
CA LYS A 375 -9.93 5.43 -16.49
C LYS A 375 -10.29 4.80 -15.14
N SER A 376 -9.51 3.85 -14.67
CA SER A 376 -9.66 3.24 -13.34
C SER A 376 -9.41 4.25 -12.22
N ALA A 377 -8.42 5.14 -12.37
CA ALA A 377 -8.20 6.24 -11.45
C ALA A 377 -9.39 7.21 -11.42
N HIS A 378 -9.92 7.58 -12.58
CA HIS A 378 -11.14 8.39 -12.65
C HIS A 378 -12.30 7.70 -11.94
N MET A 379 -12.47 6.39 -12.11
CA MET A 379 -13.56 5.65 -11.48
C MET A 379 -13.53 5.76 -9.95
N VAL A 380 -12.37 5.54 -9.32
CA VAL A 380 -12.26 5.65 -7.85
C VAL A 380 -12.36 7.09 -7.36
N LEU A 381 -11.88 8.06 -8.12
CA LEU A 381 -12.08 9.49 -7.83
C LEU A 381 -13.55 9.90 -7.97
N GLY A 382 -14.24 9.38 -8.95
CA GLY A 382 -15.68 9.56 -9.10
C GLY A 382 -16.48 8.93 -7.96
N HIS A 383 -16.08 7.73 -7.51
CA HIS A 383 -16.63 7.13 -6.30
C HIS A 383 -16.47 8.06 -5.08
N GLN A 384 -15.27 8.60 -4.84
CA GLN A 384 -15.02 9.53 -3.74
C GLN A 384 -15.88 10.80 -3.88
N LEU A 385 -15.89 11.42 -5.06
CA LEU A 385 -16.63 12.65 -5.36
C LEU A 385 -18.14 12.47 -5.20
N LEU A 386 -18.71 11.42 -5.82
CA LEU A 386 -20.15 11.18 -5.76
C LEU A 386 -20.60 10.71 -4.36
N THR A 387 -19.74 10.03 -3.62
CA THR A 387 -20.05 9.73 -2.21
C THR A 387 -20.11 11.00 -1.38
N GLU A 388 -19.15 11.90 -1.53
CA GLU A 388 -19.10 13.16 -0.78
C GLU A 388 -20.29 14.09 -1.15
N LEU A 389 -20.54 14.28 -2.44
CA LEU A 389 -21.54 15.25 -2.90
C LEU A 389 -22.97 14.70 -2.95
N CYS A 390 -23.14 13.42 -3.23
CA CYS A 390 -24.44 12.83 -3.54
C CYS A 390 -24.83 11.66 -2.65
N ASN A 391 -23.97 11.28 -1.71
CA ASN A 391 -24.09 10.03 -0.93
C ASN A 391 -24.34 8.83 -1.87
N PHE A 392 -23.58 8.80 -2.98
CA PHE A 392 -23.74 7.85 -4.07
C PHE A 392 -22.39 7.23 -4.42
N GLY A 393 -21.94 6.26 -3.62
CA GLY A 393 -20.71 5.51 -3.86
C GLY A 393 -20.91 4.36 -4.84
N TYR A 394 -19.81 3.84 -5.42
CA TYR A 394 -19.83 2.68 -6.31
C TYR A 394 -20.40 1.43 -5.65
N ILE A 395 -20.13 1.25 -4.35
CA ILE A 395 -20.69 0.18 -3.51
C ILE A 395 -21.80 0.75 -2.63
N ASP A 396 -22.93 0.05 -2.53
CA ASP A 396 -24.06 0.40 -1.67
C ASP A 396 -23.77 0.01 -0.17
N GLU A 397 -24.68 0.37 0.69
CA GLU A 397 -24.60 0.11 2.14
C GLU A 397 -24.67 -1.40 2.48
N LYS A 398 -25.05 -2.24 1.52
CA LYS A 398 -25.08 -3.71 1.63
C LYS A 398 -23.81 -4.36 1.06
N GLY A 399 -22.85 -3.57 0.54
CA GLY A 399 -21.62 -4.06 -0.07
C GLY A 399 -21.80 -4.57 -1.50
N ARG A 400 -22.82 -4.13 -2.22
CA ARG A 400 -23.08 -4.52 -3.61
C ARG A 400 -22.82 -3.35 -4.54
N PRO A 401 -22.43 -3.59 -5.79
CA PRO A 401 -22.37 -2.53 -6.79
C PRO A 401 -23.71 -1.81 -6.89
N ARG A 402 -23.70 -0.49 -6.83
CA ARG A 402 -24.91 0.34 -6.87
C ARG A 402 -25.59 0.27 -8.24
N ILE A 403 -24.80 0.10 -9.29
CA ILE A 403 -25.25 -0.21 -10.64
C ILE A 403 -24.97 -1.68 -10.91
N GLN A 404 -26.01 -2.44 -11.26
CA GLN A 404 -25.91 -3.91 -11.41
C GLN A 404 -24.98 -4.31 -12.55
N ASP A 405 -25.02 -3.58 -13.68
CA ASP A 405 -24.04 -3.74 -14.74
C ASP A 405 -22.75 -3.03 -14.34
N LEU A 406 -21.69 -3.82 -14.09
CA LEU A 406 -20.42 -3.30 -13.64
C LEU A 406 -19.72 -2.41 -14.67
N ARG A 407 -19.95 -2.65 -15.98
CA ARG A 407 -19.41 -1.81 -17.06
C ARG A 407 -20.09 -0.44 -17.06
N GLU A 408 -21.41 -0.40 -16.96
CA GLU A 408 -22.16 0.87 -16.83
C GLU A 408 -21.74 1.61 -15.56
N GLY A 409 -21.61 0.90 -14.43
CA GLY A 409 -21.11 1.48 -13.19
C GLY A 409 -19.70 2.06 -13.35
N PHE A 410 -18.79 1.31 -13.97
CA PHE A 410 -17.43 1.78 -14.22
C PHE A 410 -17.42 3.06 -15.08
N GLU A 411 -18.20 3.09 -16.19
CA GLU A 411 -18.29 4.27 -17.07
C GLU A 411 -18.84 5.49 -16.32
N LEU A 412 -19.91 5.35 -15.56
CA LEU A 412 -20.54 6.47 -14.84
C LEU A 412 -19.57 7.07 -13.82
N PHE A 413 -18.97 6.24 -13.00
CA PHE A 413 -18.03 6.74 -11.98
C PHE A 413 -16.75 7.29 -12.61
N ALA A 414 -16.23 6.69 -13.68
CA ALA A 414 -15.10 7.22 -14.43
C ALA A 414 -15.42 8.58 -15.06
N HIS A 415 -16.59 8.76 -15.63
CA HIS A 415 -17.03 10.05 -16.16
C HIS A 415 -17.07 11.13 -15.07
N ALA A 416 -17.69 10.83 -13.92
CA ALA A 416 -17.74 11.78 -12.80
C ALA A 416 -16.35 12.14 -12.28
N GLY A 417 -15.46 11.15 -12.16
CA GLY A 417 -14.09 11.38 -11.68
C GLY A 417 -13.18 12.05 -12.70
N ALA A 418 -13.50 12.00 -13.98
CA ALA A 418 -12.79 12.75 -15.01
C ALA A 418 -13.08 14.26 -14.96
N MET A 419 -14.21 14.65 -14.31
CA MET A 419 -14.53 16.06 -14.12
C MET A 419 -13.52 16.71 -13.19
N GLU A 420 -12.76 17.67 -13.68
CA GLU A 420 -11.84 18.48 -12.88
C GLU A 420 -12.61 19.66 -12.27
N LEU A 421 -13.32 19.40 -11.18
CA LEU A 421 -14.05 20.43 -10.44
C LEU A 421 -13.09 21.16 -9.50
N ASP A 422 -13.04 22.47 -9.61
CA ASP A 422 -12.33 23.32 -8.67
C ASP A 422 -13.07 23.44 -7.32
N LYS A 423 -12.42 24.00 -6.32
CA LYS A 423 -12.98 24.17 -4.97
C LYS A 423 -14.25 25.02 -4.98
N GLU A 424 -14.31 26.05 -5.82
CA GLU A 424 -15.47 26.94 -5.94
C GLU A 424 -16.69 26.18 -6.49
N LYS A 425 -16.49 25.36 -7.51
CA LYS A 425 -17.55 24.52 -8.06
C LYS A 425 -18.03 23.43 -7.10
N ILE A 426 -17.12 22.86 -6.33
CA ILE A 426 -17.47 21.88 -5.28
C ILE A 426 -18.32 22.55 -4.20
N GLU A 427 -17.98 23.75 -3.72
CA GLU A 427 -18.76 24.47 -2.72
C GLU A 427 -20.12 24.95 -3.30
N GLU A 428 -20.14 25.38 -4.55
CA GLU A 428 -21.42 25.65 -5.25
C GLU A 428 -22.33 24.41 -5.25
N LEU A 429 -21.78 23.24 -5.61
CA LEU A 429 -22.55 22.00 -5.62
C LEU A 429 -23.02 21.61 -4.21
N LYS A 430 -22.21 21.80 -3.17
CA LYS A 430 -22.60 21.54 -1.78
C LYS A 430 -23.77 22.41 -1.32
N SER A 431 -23.91 23.62 -1.85
CA SER A 431 -25.03 24.51 -1.55
C SER A 431 -26.37 24.10 -2.21
N LYS A 432 -26.32 23.22 -3.22
CA LYS A 432 -27.52 22.74 -3.95
C LYS A 432 -28.20 21.58 -3.21
N THR A 433 -29.48 21.33 -3.55
CA THR A 433 -30.20 20.15 -3.07
C THR A 433 -29.56 18.84 -3.60
N LEU A 434 -29.79 17.73 -2.89
CA LEU A 434 -29.31 16.43 -3.34
C LEU A 434 -29.79 16.06 -4.76
N THR A 435 -31.05 16.40 -5.08
CA THR A 435 -31.63 16.16 -6.41
C THR A 435 -30.92 16.95 -7.51
N GLU A 436 -30.58 18.22 -7.26
CA GLU A 436 -29.85 19.04 -8.22
C GLU A 436 -28.42 18.54 -8.43
N ARG A 437 -27.77 18.11 -7.34
CA ARG A 437 -26.43 17.51 -7.42
C ARG A 437 -26.44 16.22 -8.26
N LYS A 438 -27.38 15.33 -8.01
CA LYS A 438 -27.53 14.10 -8.79
C LYS A 438 -27.79 14.39 -10.26
N LYS A 439 -28.70 15.33 -10.57
CA LYS A 439 -28.97 15.76 -11.94
C LYS A 439 -27.73 16.32 -12.65
N PHE A 440 -26.85 17.04 -11.92
CA PHE A 440 -25.59 17.56 -12.48
C PHE A 440 -24.66 16.44 -12.97
N PHE A 441 -24.62 15.32 -12.26
CA PHE A 441 -23.81 14.15 -12.62
C PHE A 441 -24.55 13.14 -13.52
N GLY A 442 -25.80 13.39 -13.84
CA GLY A 442 -26.62 12.47 -14.66
C GLY A 442 -27.10 11.21 -13.93
N ILE A 443 -27.30 11.30 -12.59
CA ILE A 443 -27.76 10.21 -11.72
C ILE A 443 -29.05 10.57 -10.97
#